data_d2c729390f9f032d451c1caae6517074
#
_entry.id   d2c729390f9f032d451c1caae6517074
#
_cell.length_a   1.000
_cell.length_b   1.000
_cell.length_c   1.000
_cell.angle_alpha   90.00
_cell.angle_beta   90.00
_cell.angle_gamma   90.00
#
_symmetry.space_group_name_H-M   'P 1'
#
loop_
_entity.id
_entity.type
_entity.pdbx_description
1 polymer ?
#
loop_
_entity_poly.entity_id
_entity_poly.type
_entity_poly.pdbx_seq_one_letter_code
_entity_poly.pdbx_strand_id
1 'polypeptide(L)'
;PEERYDDYINATKAALGLAGTLLFAPSHGDAYREYQALDDKDTPEARAATRILIAGLAEEEARQRAWQSRLGGLIVNGLAGLAIGVEDNRPGDGWVNFATGMLTTELNVRTRPDTATHFLERQPDFRLKANGATLPIYVDWAVGPMFAGLEIRF
;
A
#
# COMPACT_ATOMS: atom_id res chain seq x y z
N PRO A 1 35.86 9.08 -10.31
CA PRO A 1 35.15 8.25 -11.29
C PRO A 1 34.15 7.30 -10.62
N GLU A 2 34.51 6.72 -9.46
CA GLU A 2 33.72 5.72 -8.72
C GLU A 2 32.36 6.29 -8.27
N GLU A 3 32.34 7.48 -7.66
CA GLU A 3 31.12 8.15 -7.20
C GLU A 3 30.11 8.35 -8.35
N ARG A 4 30.56 8.62 -9.59
CA ARG A 4 29.68 8.78 -10.74
C ARG A 4 28.98 7.49 -11.15
N TYR A 5 29.65 6.35 -11.00
CA TYR A 5 29.06 5.07 -11.34
C TYR A 5 27.90 4.73 -10.39
N ASP A 6 28.12 4.90 -9.10
CA ASP A 6 27.08 4.71 -8.08
C ASP A 6 25.89 5.66 -8.28
N ASP A 7 26.17 6.92 -8.66
CA ASP A 7 25.13 7.91 -8.97
C ASP A 7 24.26 7.47 -10.16
N TYR A 8 24.85 6.91 -11.24
CA TYR A 8 24.09 6.39 -12.38
C TYR A 8 23.23 5.18 -11.98
N ILE A 9 23.76 4.26 -11.20
CA ILE A 9 23.00 3.09 -10.72
C ILE A 9 21.83 3.55 -9.86
N ASN A 10 22.06 4.47 -8.92
CA ASN A 10 21.01 4.98 -8.05
C ASN A 10 19.97 5.81 -8.81
N ALA A 11 20.40 6.64 -9.78
CA ALA A 11 19.47 7.37 -10.65
C ALA A 11 18.59 6.41 -11.49
N THR A 12 19.19 5.34 -12.03
CA THR A 12 18.43 4.31 -12.76
C THR A 12 17.42 3.61 -11.87
N LYS A 13 17.81 3.22 -10.64
CA LYS A 13 16.88 2.63 -9.66
C LYS A 13 15.73 3.58 -9.33
N ALA A 14 16.02 4.86 -9.11
CA ALA A 14 15.02 5.88 -8.81
C ALA A 14 14.06 6.09 -10.00
N ALA A 15 14.58 6.12 -11.23
CA ALA A 15 13.77 6.23 -12.45
C ALA A 15 12.85 5.02 -12.64
N LEU A 16 13.35 3.80 -12.42
CA LEU A 16 12.54 2.57 -12.46
C LEU A 16 11.48 2.55 -11.35
N GLY A 17 11.82 3.02 -10.15
CA GLY A 17 10.87 3.15 -9.04
C GLY A 17 9.76 4.14 -9.36
N LEU A 18 10.10 5.31 -9.90
CA LEU A 18 9.14 6.32 -10.34
C LEU A 18 8.24 5.80 -11.46
N ALA A 19 8.81 5.18 -12.49
CA ALA A 19 8.05 4.57 -13.57
C ALA A 19 7.09 3.50 -13.04
N GLY A 20 7.54 2.65 -12.12
CA GLY A 20 6.67 1.67 -11.46
C GLY A 20 5.52 2.31 -10.69
N THR A 21 5.78 3.40 -9.97
CA THR A 21 4.73 4.14 -9.24
C THR A 21 3.70 4.76 -10.18
N LEU A 22 4.14 5.30 -11.33
CA LEU A 22 3.24 5.91 -12.32
C LEU A 22 2.43 4.88 -13.11
N LEU A 23 3.07 3.75 -13.49
CA LEU A 23 2.42 2.71 -14.28
C LEU A 23 1.46 1.82 -13.45
N PHE A 24 1.74 1.69 -12.17
CA PHE A 24 0.96 0.87 -11.23
C PHE A 24 0.39 1.73 -10.09
N ALA A 25 -0.06 2.94 -10.44
CA ALA A 25 -0.71 3.83 -9.48
C ALA A 25 -1.94 3.15 -8.86
N PRO A 26 -2.17 3.28 -7.56
CA PRO A 26 -3.36 2.73 -6.92
C PRO A 26 -4.64 3.33 -7.49
N SER A 27 -5.67 2.52 -7.67
CA SER A 27 -6.97 2.93 -8.21
C SER A 27 -7.88 3.68 -7.21
N HIS A 28 -7.35 4.06 -6.04
CA HIS A 28 -8.13 4.75 -4.99
C HIS A 28 -8.81 6.03 -5.48
N GLY A 29 -8.14 6.80 -6.34
CA GLY A 29 -8.71 8.02 -6.92
C GLY A 29 -9.88 7.73 -7.87
N ASP A 30 -9.81 6.64 -8.61
CA ASP A 30 -10.86 6.21 -9.53
C ASP A 30 -12.07 5.68 -8.74
N ALA A 31 -11.83 4.82 -7.77
CA ALA A 31 -12.87 4.30 -6.88
C ALA A 31 -13.58 5.44 -6.12
N TYR A 32 -12.86 6.47 -5.67
CA TYR A 32 -13.46 7.63 -5.04
C TYR A 32 -14.34 8.42 -6.01
N ARG A 33 -13.90 8.65 -7.25
CA ARG A 33 -14.71 9.32 -8.28
C ARG A 33 -15.98 8.54 -8.60
N GLU A 34 -15.86 7.22 -8.71
CA GLU A 34 -17.00 6.34 -8.97
C GLU A 34 -17.99 6.36 -7.80
N TYR A 35 -17.51 6.32 -6.56
CA TYR A 35 -18.35 6.51 -5.37
C TYR A 35 -19.05 7.87 -5.36
N GLN A 36 -18.34 8.95 -5.73
CA GLN A 36 -18.95 10.30 -5.80
C GLN A 36 -20.02 10.43 -6.89
N ALA A 37 -19.91 9.65 -7.96
CA ALA A 37 -20.89 9.64 -9.05
C ALA A 37 -22.20 8.90 -8.71
N LEU A 38 -22.30 8.24 -7.55
CA LEU A 38 -23.57 7.64 -7.09
C LEU A 38 -24.54 8.75 -6.67
N ASP A 39 -25.73 8.79 -7.30
CA ASP A 39 -26.74 9.85 -7.08
C ASP A 39 -27.27 9.86 -5.65
N ASP A 40 -27.67 8.71 -5.13
CA ASP A 40 -28.18 8.55 -3.76
C ASP A 40 -27.39 7.43 -3.05
N LYS A 41 -26.52 7.83 -2.11
CA LYS A 41 -25.62 6.91 -1.40
C LYS A 41 -26.31 6.03 -0.34
N ASP A 42 -27.54 6.37 0.03
CA ASP A 42 -28.28 5.68 1.08
C ASP A 42 -29.13 4.51 0.56
N THR A 43 -29.25 4.36 -0.76
CA THR A 43 -29.98 3.25 -1.38
C THR A 43 -29.27 1.91 -1.17
N PRO A 44 -29.99 0.79 -1.12
CA PRO A 44 -29.41 -0.56 -1.08
C PRO A 44 -28.46 -0.83 -2.25
N GLU A 45 -28.81 -0.33 -3.44
CA GLU A 45 -28.05 -0.48 -4.68
C GLU A 45 -26.70 0.27 -4.58
N ALA A 46 -26.72 1.52 -4.11
CA ALA A 46 -25.51 2.30 -3.91
C ALA A 46 -24.59 1.69 -2.85
N ARG A 47 -25.17 1.15 -1.77
CA ARG A 47 -24.41 0.42 -0.74
C ARG A 47 -23.77 -0.86 -1.30
N ALA A 48 -24.47 -1.58 -2.18
CA ALA A 48 -23.93 -2.76 -2.85
C ALA A 48 -22.80 -2.37 -3.81
N ALA A 49 -22.96 -1.32 -4.62
CA ALA A 49 -21.92 -0.78 -5.49
C ALA A 49 -20.68 -0.34 -4.70
N THR A 50 -20.86 0.39 -3.61
CA THR A 50 -19.77 0.81 -2.71
C THR A 50 -18.99 -0.39 -2.16
N ARG A 51 -19.67 -1.45 -1.77
CA ARG A 51 -19.00 -2.69 -1.30
C ARG A 51 -18.15 -3.34 -2.38
N ILE A 52 -18.62 -3.33 -3.63
CA ILE A 52 -17.85 -3.86 -4.78
C ILE A 52 -16.59 -3.01 -5.00
N LEU A 53 -16.70 -1.67 -4.94
CA LEU A 53 -15.54 -0.77 -5.04
C LEU A 53 -14.51 -1.05 -3.93
N ILE A 54 -14.96 -1.16 -2.69
CA ILE A 54 -14.08 -1.46 -1.55
C ILE A 54 -13.44 -2.85 -1.70
N ALA A 55 -14.19 -3.85 -2.18
CA ALA A 55 -13.64 -5.19 -2.42
C ALA A 55 -12.55 -5.17 -3.51
N GLY A 56 -12.75 -4.39 -4.58
CA GLY A 56 -11.74 -4.19 -5.62
C GLY A 56 -10.46 -3.54 -5.07
N LEU A 57 -10.61 -2.50 -4.23
CA LEU A 57 -9.48 -1.86 -3.57
C LEU A 57 -8.74 -2.82 -2.63
N ALA A 58 -9.45 -3.61 -1.84
CA ALA A 58 -8.84 -4.60 -0.94
C ALA A 58 -8.05 -5.67 -1.70
N GLU A 59 -8.58 -6.14 -2.84
CA GLU A 59 -7.85 -7.06 -3.71
C GLU A 59 -6.58 -6.44 -4.28
N GLU A 60 -6.64 -5.16 -4.67
CA GLU A 60 -5.47 -4.42 -5.13
C GLU A 60 -4.43 -4.23 -4.03
N GLU A 61 -4.85 -3.82 -2.82
CA GLU A 61 -3.99 -3.72 -1.65
C GLU A 61 -3.30 -5.05 -1.35
N ALA A 62 -4.04 -6.16 -1.37
CA ALA A 62 -3.50 -7.50 -1.16
C ALA A 62 -2.47 -7.88 -2.24
N ARG A 63 -2.73 -7.59 -3.51
CA ARG A 63 -1.76 -7.81 -4.60
C ARG A 63 -0.50 -6.97 -4.43
N GLN A 64 -0.64 -5.71 -4.04
CA GLN A 64 0.50 -4.81 -3.83
C GLN A 64 1.37 -5.23 -2.63
N ARG A 65 0.83 -5.95 -1.66
CA ARG A 65 1.55 -6.48 -0.50
C ARG A 65 2.04 -7.93 -0.70
N ALA A 66 1.63 -8.57 -1.79
CA ALA A 66 2.01 -9.93 -2.09
C ALA A 66 3.53 -10.07 -2.35
N TRP A 67 4.02 -11.30 -2.32
CA TRP A 67 5.44 -11.62 -2.52
C TRP A 67 5.98 -11.17 -3.88
N GLN A 68 5.13 -11.07 -4.91
CA GLN A 68 5.50 -10.59 -6.25
C GLN A 68 6.03 -9.15 -6.22
N SER A 69 5.51 -8.30 -5.32
CA SER A 69 6.02 -6.94 -5.13
C SER A 69 7.47 -6.92 -4.62
N ARG A 70 7.87 -7.95 -3.86
CA ARG A 70 9.23 -8.13 -3.38
C ARG A 70 10.17 -8.64 -4.46
N LEU A 71 9.66 -9.42 -5.42
CA LEU A 71 10.47 -9.91 -6.56
C LEU A 71 11.00 -8.76 -7.41
N GLY A 72 10.18 -7.75 -7.71
CA GLY A 72 10.62 -6.58 -8.44
C GLY A 72 11.79 -5.88 -7.73
N GLY A 73 11.67 -5.68 -6.43
CA GLY A 73 12.74 -5.14 -5.59
C GLY A 73 13.99 -6.02 -5.58
N LEU A 74 13.82 -7.34 -5.47
CA LEU A 74 14.92 -8.29 -5.49
C LEU A 74 15.70 -8.24 -6.81
N ILE A 75 15.00 -8.20 -7.94
CA ILE A 75 15.63 -8.15 -9.26
C ILE A 75 16.39 -6.83 -9.42
N VAL A 76 15.76 -5.69 -9.18
CA VAL A 76 16.37 -4.37 -9.37
C VAL A 76 17.56 -4.18 -8.43
N ASN A 77 17.40 -4.48 -7.14
CA ASN A 77 18.49 -4.32 -6.17
C ASN A 77 19.58 -5.38 -6.34
N GLY A 78 19.21 -6.61 -6.75
CA GLY A 78 20.18 -7.67 -7.06
C GLY A 78 21.07 -7.30 -8.24
N LEU A 79 20.49 -6.83 -9.34
CA LEU A 79 21.24 -6.38 -10.51
C LEU A 79 22.15 -5.17 -10.18
N ALA A 80 21.63 -4.20 -9.42
CA ALA A 80 22.42 -3.04 -8.98
C ALA A 80 23.59 -3.46 -8.08
N GLY A 81 23.35 -4.33 -7.11
CA GLY A 81 24.41 -4.85 -6.23
C GLY A 81 25.46 -5.67 -6.98
N LEU A 82 25.06 -6.45 -7.98
CA LEU A 82 25.99 -7.20 -8.86
C LEU A 82 26.80 -6.25 -9.74
N ALA A 83 26.18 -5.23 -10.32
CA ALA A 83 26.88 -4.24 -11.13
C ALA A 83 27.99 -3.53 -10.33
N ILE A 84 27.68 -3.06 -9.13
CA ILE A 84 28.68 -2.43 -8.26
C ILE A 84 29.71 -3.45 -7.77
N GLY A 85 29.28 -4.62 -7.34
CA GLY A 85 30.16 -5.61 -6.71
C GLY A 85 31.12 -6.29 -7.68
N VAL A 86 30.67 -6.55 -8.91
CA VAL A 86 31.41 -7.36 -9.89
C VAL A 86 32.08 -6.47 -10.95
N GLU A 87 31.32 -5.61 -11.62
CA GLU A 87 31.88 -4.78 -12.69
C GLU A 87 32.81 -3.68 -12.16
N ASP A 88 32.45 -3.06 -11.05
CA ASP A 88 33.27 -2.03 -10.42
C ASP A 88 34.27 -2.59 -9.38
N ASN A 89 34.31 -3.91 -9.25
CA ASN A 89 35.20 -4.65 -8.35
C ASN A 89 35.12 -4.20 -6.88
N ARG A 90 33.93 -3.84 -6.40
CA ARG A 90 33.64 -3.36 -5.04
C ARG A 90 32.57 -4.22 -4.36
N PRO A 91 32.90 -5.49 -4.01
CA PRO A 91 31.88 -6.44 -3.52
C PRO A 91 31.22 -5.99 -2.21
N GLY A 92 31.94 -5.28 -1.33
CA GLY A 92 31.38 -4.72 -0.11
C GLY A 92 30.28 -3.69 -0.38
N ASP A 93 30.53 -2.75 -1.29
CA ASP A 93 29.57 -1.71 -1.66
C ASP A 93 28.38 -2.29 -2.41
N GLY A 94 28.60 -3.30 -3.28
CA GLY A 94 27.52 -4.05 -3.93
C GLY A 94 26.59 -4.70 -2.93
N TRP A 95 27.11 -5.31 -1.87
CA TRP A 95 26.32 -5.90 -0.78
C TRP A 95 25.54 -4.84 0.01
N VAL A 96 26.17 -3.71 0.35
CA VAL A 96 25.51 -2.60 1.06
C VAL A 96 24.38 -2.03 0.22
N ASN A 97 24.61 -1.81 -1.09
CA ASN A 97 23.58 -1.33 -2.01
C ASN A 97 22.40 -2.29 -2.10
N PHE A 98 22.68 -3.58 -2.26
CA PHE A 98 21.64 -4.61 -2.28
C PHE A 98 20.83 -4.65 -0.98
N ALA A 99 21.50 -4.73 0.17
CA ALA A 99 20.83 -4.83 1.47
C ALA A 99 19.96 -3.60 1.77
N THR A 100 20.48 -2.40 1.51
CA THR A 100 19.74 -1.14 1.68
C THR A 100 18.54 -1.08 0.74
N GLY A 101 18.71 -1.47 -0.51
CA GLY A 101 17.63 -1.54 -1.49
C GLY A 101 16.54 -2.54 -1.10
N MET A 102 16.90 -3.71 -0.56
CA MET A 102 15.94 -4.70 -0.07
C MET A 102 15.21 -4.22 1.18
N LEU A 103 15.90 -3.55 2.11
CA LEU A 103 15.28 -2.93 3.28
C LEU A 103 14.24 -1.88 2.86
N THR A 104 14.60 -1.01 1.92
CA THR A 104 13.68 0.01 1.36
C THR A 104 12.47 -0.66 0.69
N THR A 105 12.69 -1.73 -0.07
CA THR A 105 11.60 -2.49 -0.68
C THR A 105 10.65 -3.06 0.39
N GLU A 106 11.17 -3.67 1.44
CA GLU A 106 10.35 -4.25 2.50
C GLU A 106 9.59 -3.16 3.28
N LEU A 107 10.21 -2.03 3.59
CA LEU A 107 9.55 -0.88 4.22
C LEU A 107 8.40 -0.38 3.33
N ASN A 108 8.65 -0.18 2.03
CA ASN A 108 7.63 0.26 1.09
C ASN A 108 6.44 -0.72 1.00
N VAL A 109 6.69 -2.02 1.00
CA VAL A 109 5.62 -3.03 0.97
C VAL A 109 4.82 -3.03 2.28
N ARG A 110 5.49 -2.91 3.44
CA ARG A 110 4.83 -2.90 4.75
C ARG A 110 4.03 -1.64 5.04
N THR A 111 4.48 -0.51 4.50
CA THR A 111 3.81 0.79 4.71
C THR A 111 2.74 1.10 3.67
N ARG A 112 2.48 0.19 2.71
CA ARG A 112 1.37 0.36 1.77
C ARG A 112 0.03 0.34 2.50
N PRO A 113 -0.95 1.14 2.04
CA PRO A 113 -2.28 1.13 2.60
C PRO A 113 -2.91 -0.28 2.60
N ASP A 114 -3.67 -0.58 3.62
CA ASP A 114 -4.47 -1.80 3.78
C ASP A 114 -5.86 -1.49 4.36
N THR A 115 -6.27 -0.26 4.21
CA THR A 115 -7.51 0.27 4.79
C THR A 115 -8.76 -0.43 4.25
N ALA A 116 -8.79 -0.73 2.95
CA ALA A 116 -9.92 -1.43 2.34
C ALA A 116 -9.97 -2.89 2.80
N THR A 117 -8.82 -3.55 2.90
CA THR A 117 -8.70 -4.92 3.44
C THR A 117 -9.19 -4.96 4.89
N HIS A 118 -8.70 -4.07 5.73
CA HIS A 118 -9.15 -3.98 7.13
C HIS A 118 -10.63 -3.66 7.26
N PHE A 119 -11.17 -2.79 6.40
CA PHE A 119 -12.59 -2.47 6.41
C PHE A 119 -13.46 -3.69 6.12
N LEU A 120 -13.06 -4.54 5.18
CA LEU A 120 -13.81 -5.76 4.85
C LEU A 120 -13.67 -6.87 5.90
N GLU A 121 -12.49 -6.98 6.51
CA GLU A 121 -12.19 -8.00 7.52
C GLU A 121 -12.68 -7.61 8.92
N ARG A 122 -12.95 -6.32 9.13
CA ARG A 122 -13.29 -5.80 10.45
C ARG A 122 -14.62 -6.35 10.92
N GLN A 123 -14.58 -7.03 12.05
CA GLN A 123 -15.76 -7.40 12.79
C GLN A 123 -16.19 -6.25 13.72
N PRO A 124 -17.49 -6.09 13.97
CA PRO A 124 -17.95 -5.09 14.94
C PRO A 124 -17.37 -5.38 16.32
N ASP A 125 -16.89 -4.35 17.00
CA ASP A 125 -16.34 -4.44 18.35
C ASP A 125 -17.42 -4.86 19.36
N PHE A 126 -18.67 -4.38 19.11
CA PHE A 126 -19.83 -4.74 19.90
C PHE A 126 -21.05 -4.98 19.01
N ARG A 127 -22.00 -5.75 19.53
CA ARG A 127 -23.32 -5.96 18.90
C ARG A 127 -24.41 -5.60 19.89
N LEU A 128 -25.14 -4.54 19.60
CA LEU A 128 -26.28 -4.11 20.40
C LEU A 128 -27.55 -4.75 19.86
N LYS A 129 -28.30 -5.46 20.72
CA LYS A 129 -29.63 -5.95 20.38
C LYS A 129 -30.67 -4.95 20.88
N ALA A 130 -31.42 -4.35 19.97
CA ALA A 130 -32.51 -3.44 20.28
C ALA A 130 -33.71 -3.77 19.36
N ASN A 131 -34.89 -3.92 19.94
CA ASN A 131 -36.16 -4.16 19.23
C ASN A 131 -36.12 -5.32 18.21
N GLY A 132 -35.40 -6.40 18.51
CA GLY A 132 -35.25 -7.55 17.61
C GLY A 132 -34.21 -7.38 16.50
N ALA A 133 -33.63 -6.21 16.32
CA ALA A 133 -32.52 -5.96 15.42
C ALA A 133 -31.17 -6.07 16.15
N THR A 134 -30.14 -6.50 15.42
CA THR A 134 -28.77 -6.51 15.89
C THR A 134 -28.00 -5.41 15.18
N LEU A 135 -27.59 -4.38 15.91
CA LEU A 135 -26.80 -3.26 15.38
C LEU A 135 -25.31 -3.54 15.64
N PRO A 136 -24.48 -3.57 14.62
CA PRO A 136 -23.04 -3.65 14.77
C PRO A 136 -22.51 -2.28 15.24
N ILE A 137 -21.64 -2.27 16.23
CA ILE A 137 -20.97 -1.06 16.73
C ILE A 137 -19.49 -1.18 16.47
N TYR A 138 -18.93 -0.16 15.83
CA TYR A 138 -17.50 -0.02 15.55
C TYR A 138 -16.95 1.15 16.36
N VAL A 139 -15.83 0.92 17.01
CA VAL A 139 -15.15 1.93 17.83
C VAL A 139 -13.79 2.23 17.22
N ASP A 140 -13.57 3.47 16.84
CA ASP A 140 -12.30 3.93 16.26
C ASP A 140 -11.63 4.97 17.16
N TRP A 141 -10.32 4.85 17.32
CA TRP A 141 -9.49 5.85 17.97
C TRP A 141 -8.81 6.70 16.90
N ALA A 142 -9.06 7.99 16.93
CA ALA A 142 -8.32 8.97 16.13
C ALA A 142 -7.33 9.70 17.03
N VAL A 143 -6.03 9.56 16.74
CA VAL A 143 -4.96 10.22 17.46
C VAL A 143 -4.18 11.09 16.48
N GLY A 144 -4.12 12.37 16.76
CA GLY A 144 -3.29 13.34 16.02
C GLY A 144 -2.33 14.07 16.97
N PRO A 145 -1.43 14.90 16.44
CA PRO A 145 -0.42 15.60 17.24
C PRO A 145 -0.98 16.47 18.37
N MET A 146 -2.23 16.90 18.25
CA MET A 146 -2.88 17.80 19.20
C MET A 146 -4.29 17.35 19.60
N PHE A 147 -4.73 16.14 19.22
CA PHE A 147 -6.04 15.61 19.59
C PHE A 147 -6.01 14.09 19.75
N ALA A 148 -6.89 13.60 20.61
CA ALA A 148 -7.28 12.19 20.65
C ALA A 148 -8.81 12.16 20.67
N GLY A 149 -9.41 11.34 19.83
CA GLY A 149 -10.85 11.21 19.69
C GLY A 149 -11.29 9.76 19.65
N LEU A 150 -12.53 9.51 20.05
CA LEU A 150 -13.22 8.25 19.92
C LEU A 150 -14.36 8.46 18.91
N GLU A 151 -14.37 7.68 17.85
CA GLU A 151 -15.46 7.65 16.87
C GLU A 151 -16.25 6.36 17.05
N ILE A 152 -17.56 6.49 17.23
CA ILE A 152 -18.48 5.35 17.34
C ILE A 152 -19.37 5.35 16.09
N ARG A 153 -19.33 4.25 15.32
CA ARG A 153 -20.18 4.04 14.15
C ARG A 153 -21.14 2.88 14.41
N PHE A 154 -22.35 2.98 13.92
CA PHE A 154 -23.39 1.97 14.03
C PHE A 154 -24.16 1.83 12.72
#